data_86152390b59548ea79e2027ea0a91e4b
#
_entry.id   86152390b59548ea79e2027ea0a91e4b
#
_cell.length_a   1.000
_cell.length_b   1.000
_cell.length_c   1.000
_cell.angle_alpha   90.00
_cell.angle_beta   90.00
_cell.angle_gamma   90.00
#
_symmetry.space_group_name_H-M   'P 1'
#
loop_
_entity.id
_entity.type
_entity.pdbx_description
1 polymer ?
#
loop_
_entity_poly.entity_id
_entity_poly.type
_entity_poly.pdbx_seq_one_letter_code
_entity_poly.pdbx_strand_id
1 'polypeptide(L)'
;MACDYGVGLYAAEIINALRNDDPELMLFCITPYEEQATKWTPELRERYFDMLIKCTHMTAASLHKQPDAQLEAYRTIIRQSDMVLAVYDPASARGDDTDKAISYARELHRPMLMIHPDTLKTTYSCVEV
;
A
#
# COMPACT_ATOMS: atom_id res chain seq x y z
N MET A 1 -5.34 0.01 -0.70
CA MET A 1 -4.06 -0.34 -0.08
C MET A 1 -3.23 -1.15 -1.06
N ALA A 2 -1.95 -0.87 -1.12
CA ALA A 2 -1.00 -1.69 -1.88
C ALA A 2 -0.73 -2.97 -1.11
N CYS A 3 -0.87 -4.11 -1.75
CA CYS A 3 -0.75 -5.43 -1.13
C CYS A 3 0.43 -6.20 -1.73
N ASP A 4 1.60 -5.55 -1.77
CA ASP A 4 2.84 -6.20 -2.12
C ASP A 4 3.42 -6.95 -0.90
N TYR A 5 4.45 -7.75 -1.11
CA TYR A 5 5.13 -8.38 0.03
C TYR A 5 5.83 -7.31 0.88
N GLY A 6 6.00 -7.58 2.17
CA GLY A 6 6.59 -6.61 3.10
C GLY A 6 5.52 -5.77 3.80
N VAL A 7 5.71 -4.44 3.81
CA VAL A 7 4.84 -3.52 4.56
C VAL A 7 3.38 -3.61 4.12
N GLY A 8 3.13 -3.65 2.82
CA GLY A 8 1.76 -3.70 2.30
C GLY A 8 1.01 -4.94 2.77
N LEU A 9 1.62 -6.11 2.62
CA LEU A 9 1.01 -7.36 3.08
C LEU A 9 0.80 -7.36 4.59
N TYR A 10 1.80 -6.91 5.34
CA TYR A 10 1.72 -6.85 6.80
C TYR A 10 0.58 -5.94 7.27
N ALA A 11 0.48 -4.75 6.68
CA ALA A 11 -0.59 -3.80 7.00
C ALA A 11 -1.97 -4.37 6.66
N ALA A 12 -2.10 -5.06 5.53
CA ALA A 12 -3.35 -5.69 5.12
C ALA A 12 -3.77 -6.78 6.11
N GLU A 13 -2.82 -7.59 6.59
CA GLU A 13 -3.09 -8.59 7.61
C GLU A 13 -3.59 -7.97 8.92
N ILE A 14 -2.99 -6.85 9.34
CA ILE A 14 -3.42 -6.11 10.53
C ILE A 14 -4.86 -5.60 10.36
N ILE A 15 -5.18 -5.01 9.21
CA ILE A 15 -6.52 -4.50 8.94
C ILE A 15 -7.55 -5.63 8.95
N ASN A 16 -7.23 -6.78 8.34
CA ASN A 16 -8.12 -7.94 8.38
C ASN A 16 -8.38 -8.40 9.81
N ALA A 17 -7.37 -8.38 10.68
CA ALA A 17 -7.53 -8.71 12.09
C ALA A 17 -8.43 -7.70 12.81
N LEU A 18 -8.26 -6.40 12.56
CA LEU A 18 -9.09 -5.35 13.14
C LEU A 18 -10.55 -5.45 12.70
N ARG A 19 -10.82 -5.97 11.51
CA ARG A 19 -12.18 -6.14 10.99
C ARG A 19 -13.00 -7.14 11.79
N ASN A 20 -12.37 -8.04 12.53
CA ASN A 20 -13.08 -8.96 13.41
C ASN A 20 -13.81 -8.21 14.54
N ASP A 21 -13.25 -7.10 15.00
CA ASP A 21 -13.80 -6.27 16.07
C ASP A 21 -14.62 -5.08 15.52
N ASP A 22 -14.41 -4.71 14.27
CA ASP A 22 -15.10 -3.61 13.62
C ASP A 22 -15.59 -4.03 12.23
N PRO A 23 -16.85 -4.53 12.15
CA PRO A 23 -17.42 -5.02 10.89
C PRO A 23 -17.61 -3.94 9.82
N GLU A 24 -17.59 -2.66 10.20
CA GLU A 24 -17.73 -1.55 9.25
C GLU A 24 -16.41 -1.23 8.54
N LEU A 25 -15.30 -1.65 9.11
CA LEU A 25 -13.99 -1.47 8.51
C LEU A 25 -13.85 -2.35 7.27
N MET A 26 -13.44 -1.75 6.16
CA MET A 26 -13.25 -2.46 4.89
C MET A 26 -11.79 -2.41 4.46
N LEU A 27 -11.34 -3.46 3.80
CA LEU A 27 -10.01 -3.52 3.22
C LEU A 27 -10.14 -3.70 1.70
N PHE A 28 -9.75 -2.68 0.94
CA PHE A 28 -9.64 -2.76 -0.50
C PHE A 28 -8.17 -2.84 -0.89
N CYS A 29 -7.80 -3.90 -1.60
CA CYS A 29 -6.44 -4.13 -2.05
C CYS A 29 -6.31 -3.83 -3.53
N ILE A 30 -5.28 -3.09 -3.91
CA ILE A 30 -4.93 -2.86 -5.31
C ILE A 30 -3.54 -3.43 -5.52
N THR A 31 -3.44 -4.41 -6.39
CA THR A 31 -2.17 -5.06 -6.73
C THR A 31 -1.66 -4.52 -8.07
N PRO A 32 -0.34 -4.53 -8.31
CA PRO A 32 0.21 -4.02 -9.57
C PRO A 32 -0.22 -4.86 -10.77
N TYR A 33 -0.27 -6.20 -10.62
CA TYR A 33 -0.74 -7.13 -11.64
C TYR A 33 -1.17 -8.42 -10.97
N GLU A 34 -2.01 -9.20 -11.63
CA GLU A 34 -2.60 -10.41 -11.04
C GLU A 34 -1.57 -11.46 -10.63
N GLU A 35 -0.49 -11.56 -11.38
CA GLU A 35 0.52 -12.60 -11.20
C GLU A 35 1.65 -12.21 -10.23
N GLN A 36 1.49 -11.13 -9.46
CA GLN A 36 2.61 -10.60 -8.65
C GLN A 36 3.22 -11.62 -7.68
N ALA A 37 2.44 -12.55 -7.16
CA ALA A 37 2.90 -13.50 -6.16
C ALA A 37 3.52 -14.77 -6.76
N THR A 38 3.55 -14.91 -8.08
CA THR A 38 3.96 -16.15 -8.75
C THR A 38 5.37 -16.59 -8.35
N LYS A 39 6.29 -15.64 -8.16
CA LYS A 39 7.69 -15.93 -7.83
C LYS A 39 8.03 -15.72 -6.36
N TRP A 40 7.02 -15.45 -5.53
CA TRP A 40 7.25 -15.31 -4.10
C TRP A 40 7.50 -16.67 -3.45
N THR A 41 8.12 -16.66 -2.27
CA THR A 41 8.30 -17.90 -1.51
C THR A 41 6.94 -18.53 -1.19
N PRO A 42 6.86 -19.87 -1.00
CA PRO A 42 5.60 -20.52 -0.65
C PRO A 42 4.92 -19.92 0.58
N GLU A 43 5.70 -19.55 1.59
CA GLU A 43 5.18 -18.96 2.81
C GLU A 43 4.54 -17.59 2.57
N LEU A 44 5.21 -16.73 1.80
CA LEU A 44 4.67 -15.42 1.44
C LEU A 44 3.43 -15.54 0.55
N ARG A 45 3.42 -16.49 -0.39
CA ARG A 45 2.25 -16.73 -1.23
C ARG A 45 1.05 -17.18 -0.41
N GLU A 46 1.27 -18.07 0.55
CA GLU A 46 0.19 -18.54 1.43
C GLU A 46 -0.40 -17.38 2.24
N ARG A 47 0.43 -16.54 2.82
CA ARG A 47 -0.01 -15.35 3.55
C ARG A 47 -0.79 -14.40 2.65
N TYR A 48 -0.31 -14.19 1.44
CA TYR A 48 -0.94 -13.30 0.46
C TYR A 48 -2.33 -13.81 0.08
N PHE A 49 -2.47 -15.09 -0.26
CA PHE A 49 -3.76 -15.66 -0.61
C PHE A 49 -4.73 -15.69 0.57
N ASP A 50 -4.25 -15.95 1.77
CA ASP A 50 -5.08 -15.88 2.98
C ASP A 50 -5.59 -14.46 3.20
N MET A 51 -4.74 -13.46 3.00
CA MET A 51 -5.12 -12.05 3.10
C MET A 51 -6.18 -11.70 2.05
N LEU A 52 -6.01 -12.14 0.81
CA LEU A 52 -6.96 -11.86 -0.28
C LEU A 52 -8.33 -12.49 -0.01
N ILE A 53 -8.38 -13.69 0.52
CA ILE A 53 -9.64 -14.34 0.87
C ILE A 53 -10.42 -13.54 1.91
N LYS A 54 -9.71 -12.92 2.85
CA LYS A 54 -10.29 -12.17 3.95
C LYS A 54 -10.58 -10.70 3.63
N CYS A 55 -9.96 -10.14 2.60
CA CYS A 55 -10.17 -8.72 2.27
C CYS A 55 -11.58 -8.48 1.72
N THR A 56 -12.02 -7.23 1.75
CA THR A 56 -13.34 -6.85 1.25
C THR A 56 -13.38 -6.92 -0.28
N HIS A 57 -12.35 -6.43 -0.94
CA HIS A 57 -12.27 -6.40 -2.40
C HIS A 57 -10.82 -6.30 -2.85
N MET A 58 -10.50 -6.95 -3.97
CA MET A 58 -9.18 -6.89 -4.59
C MET A 58 -9.30 -6.57 -6.07
N THR A 59 -8.46 -5.66 -6.53
CA THR A 59 -8.38 -5.28 -7.95
C THR A 59 -6.91 -5.26 -8.35
N ALA A 60 -6.61 -5.79 -9.54
CA ALA A 60 -5.28 -5.65 -10.14
C ALA A 60 -5.28 -4.44 -11.08
N ALA A 61 -4.22 -3.62 -11.01
CA ALA A 61 -4.05 -2.48 -11.91
C ALA A 61 -3.81 -2.95 -13.35
N SER A 62 -3.23 -4.15 -13.53
CA SER A 62 -2.97 -4.76 -14.82
C SER A 62 -3.12 -6.27 -14.72
N LEU A 63 -3.41 -6.95 -15.84
CA LEU A 63 -3.44 -8.41 -15.90
C LEU A 63 -2.03 -9.00 -15.79
N HIS A 64 -1.09 -8.38 -16.50
CA HIS A 64 0.28 -8.86 -16.59
C HIS A 64 1.26 -7.79 -16.13
N LYS A 65 2.48 -8.20 -15.83
CA LYS A 65 3.55 -7.29 -15.42
C LYS A 65 3.79 -6.23 -16.50
N GLN A 66 3.70 -4.97 -16.11
CA GLN A 66 4.02 -3.80 -16.93
C GLN A 66 5.15 -3.03 -16.26
N PRO A 67 5.97 -2.25 -17.01
CA PRO A 67 7.09 -1.50 -16.43
C PRO A 67 6.71 -0.61 -15.26
N ASP A 68 5.55 0.05 -15.35
CA ASP A 68 5.09 1.00 -14.33
C ASP A 68 3.93 0.49 -13.49
N ALA A 69 3.69 -0.84 -13.47
CA ALA A 69 2.53 -1.42 -12.79
C ALA A 69 2.48 -1.08 -11.31
N GLN A 70 3.61 -1.14 -10.62
CA GLN A 70 3.69 -0.81 -9.19
C GLN A 70 3.36 0.67 -8.93
N LEU A 71 3.92 1.56 -9.73
CA LEU A 71 3.67 3.00 -9.59
C LEU A 71 2.20 3.33 -9.90
N GLU A 72 1.64 2.72 -10.92
CA GLU A 72 0.23 2.92 -11.27
C GLU A 72 -0.71 2.42 -10.17
N ALA A 73 -0.38 1.30 -9.53
CA ALA A 73 -1.13 0.82 -8.37
C ALA A 73 -1.09 1.85 -7.23
N TYR A 74 0.08 2.38 -6.91
CA TYR A 74 0.22 3.43 -5.89
C TYR A 74 -0.58 4.69 -6.25
N ARG A 75 -0.48 5.15 -7.48
CA ARG A 75 -1.23 6.34 -7.94
C ARG A 75 -2.74 6.14 -7.82
N THR A 76 -3.23 4.97 -8.21
CA THR A 76 -4.65 4.65 -8.11
C THR A 76 -5.13 4.68 -6.66
N ILE A 77 -4.37 4.11 -5.74
CA ILE A 77 -4.67 4.13 -4.31
C ILE A 77 -4.73 5.56 -3.80
N ILE A 78 -3.74 6.37 -4.13
CA ILE A 78 -3.64 7.75 -3.66
C ILE A 78 -4.80 8.61 -4.19
N ARG A 79 -5.16 8.46 -5.47
CA ARG A 79 -6.29 9.17 -6.05
C ARG A 79 -7.60 8.88 -5.33
N GLN A 80 -7.78 7.66 -4.87
CA GLN A 80 -9.01 7.20 -4.22
C GLN A 80 -9.00 7.41 -2.70
N SER A 81 -7.91 7.94 -2.16
CA SER A 81 -7.74 8.08 -0.71
C SER A 81 -7.83 9.55 -0.29
N ASP A 82 -8.35 9.77 0.90
CA ASP A 82 -8.38 11.10 1.52
C ASP A 82 -7.09 11.37 2.32
N MET A 83 -6.42 10.32 2.75
CA MET A 83 -5.21 10.38 3.56
C MET A 83 -4.29 9.23 3.19
N VAL A 84 -2.98 9.47 3.26
CA VAL A 84 -1.96 8.46 2.96
C VAL A 84 -1.21 8.10 4.23
N LEU A 85 -1.13 6.80 4.51
CA LEU A 85 -0.25 6.25 5.54
C LEU A 85 0.93 5.59 4.83
N ALA A 86 2.14 6.03 5.13
CA ALA A 86 3.36 5.53 4.49
C ALA A 86 4.44 5.19 5.51
N VAL A 87 5.11 4.06 5.28
CA VAL A 87 6.36 3.74 5.97
C VAL A 87 7.48 4.22 5.06
N TYR A 88 8.16 5.30 5.43
CA TYR A 88 9.05 6.00 4.52
C TYR A 88 10.10 6.81 5.28
N ASP A 89 11.32 6.82 4.75
CA ASP A 89 12.41 7.66 5.23
C ASP A 89 12.78 8.68 4.14
N PRO A 90 12.43 9.97 4.30
CA PRO A 90 12.76 11.00 3.32
C PRO A 90 14.26 11.17 3.06
N ALA A 91 15.10 10.87 4.07
CA ALA A 91 16.55 10.99 3.95
C ALA A 91 17.16 9.90 3.07
N SER A 92 16.43 8.80 2.82
CA SER A 92 16.88 7.67 2.00
C SER A 92 16.26 7.65 0.62
N ALA A 93 15.76 8.80 0.13
CA ALA A 93 15.14 8.92 -1.18
C ALA A 93 16.09 8.44 -2.30
N ARG A 94 15.60 7.58 -3.19
CA ARG A 94 16.38 6.95 -4.25
C ARG A 94 15.79 7.16 -5.65
N GLY A 95 14.67 7.90 -5.76
CA GLY A 95 13.94 8.03 -7.01
C GLY A 95 13.16 6.78 -7.42
N ASP A 96 12.88 5.90 -6.48
CA ASP A 96 12.10 4.68 -6.73
C ASP A 96 10.59 4.96 -6.78
N ASP A 97 9.78 3.91 -6.94
CA ASP A 97 8.33 4.05 -7.05
C ASP A 97 7.71 4.63 -5.77
N THR A 98 8.26 4.32 -4.60
CA THR A 98 7.79 4.87 -3.35
C THR A 98 8.02 6.38 -3.30
N ASP A 99 9.21 6.86 -3.69
CA ASP A 99 9.50 8.29 -3.76
C ASP A 99 8.55 9.01 -4.70
N LYS A 100 8.29 8.42 -5.87
CA LYS A 100 7.37 8.97 -6.87
C LYS A 100 5.93 9.00 -6.34
N ALA A 101 5.53 7.98 -5.60
CA ALA A 101 4.20 7.91 -4.98
C ALA A 101 4.03 9.02 -3.93
N ILE A 102 5.03 9.22 -3.08
CA ILE A 102 5.01 10.29 -2.07
C ILE A 102 4.92 11.67 -2.74
N SER A 103 5.70 11.91 -3.79
CA SER A 103 5.63 13.15 -4.56
C SER A 103 4.24 13.36 -5.16
N TYR A 104 3.65 12.31 -5.71
CA TYR A 104 2.30 12.36 -6.28
C TYR A 104 1.25 12.69 -5.22
N ALA A 105 1.34 12.12 -4.02
CA ALA A 105 0.46 12.43 -2.92
C ALA A 105 0.54 13.92 -2.53
N ARG A 106 1.75 14.48 -2.55
CA ARG A 106 1.97 15.91 -2.29
C ARG A 106 1.35 16.78 -3.37
N GLU A 107 1.48 16.40 -4.63
CA GLU A 107 0.85 17.10 -5.76
C GLU A 107 -0.67 17.15 -5.62
N LEU A 108 -1.28 16.10 -5.12
CA LEU A 108 -2.71 16.01 -4.88
C LEU A 108 -3.15 16.63 -3.55
N HIS A 109 -2.22 17.19 -2.78
CA HIS A 109 -2.46 17.79 -1.47
C HIS A 109 -3.12 16.81 -0.47
N ARG A 110 -2.73 15.54 -0.54
CA ARG A 110 -3.23 14.54 0.43
C ARG A 110 -2.47 14.66 1.75
N PRO A 111 -3.16 14.75 2.89
CA PRO A 111 -2.48 14.65 4.18
C PRO A 111 -1.81 13.29 4.31
N MET A 112 -0.63 13.28 4.92
CA MET A 112 0.16 12.06 5.07
C MET A 112 0.57 11.83 6.51
N LEU A 113 0.44 10.58 6.95
CA LEU A 113 1.04 10.09 8.18
C LEU A 113 2.21 9.21 7.80
N MET A 114 3.42 9.63 8.16
CA MET A 114 4.65 8.89 7.86
C MET A 114 5.19 8.21 9.10
N ILE A 115 5.56 6.95 8.96
CA ILE A 115 6.24 6.18 9.99
C ILE A 115 7.66 5.91 9.51
N HIS A 116 8.66 6.34 10.27
CA HIS A 116 10.04 6.08 9.93
C HIS A 116 10.34 4.58 10.14
N PRO A 117 10.90 3.87 9.14
CA PRO A 117 11.08 2.42 9.23
C PRO A 117 12.03 1.96 10.33
N ASP A 118 13.04 2.78 10.69
CA ASP A 118 14.05 2.41 11.68
C ASP A 118 13.68 2.88 13.08
N THR A 119 13.26 4.14 13.21
CA THR A 119 12.98 4.75 14.53
C THR A 119 11.53 4.56 14.97
N LEU A 120 10.63 4.21 14.05
CA LEU A 120 9.18 4.10 14.24
C LEU A 120 8.53 5.44 14.63
N LYS A 121 9.26 6.55 14.48
CA LYS A 121 8.73 7.88 14.73
C LYS A 121 7.65 8.21 13.71
N THR A 122 6.53 8.70 14.19
CA THR A 122 5.39 9.09 13.37
C THR A 122 5.41 10.59 13.13
N THR A 123 5.26 11.00 11.89
CA THR A 123 5.19 12.41 11.48
C THR A 123 3.92 12.63 10.68
N TYR A 124 3.13 13.64 11.05
CA TYR A 124 1.92 14.01 10.34
C TYR A 124 2.20 15.27 9.50
N SER A 125 1.82 15.21 8.23
CA SER A 125 1.92 16.32 7.30
C SER A 125 0.54 16.62 6.73
N CYS A 126 0.01 17.80 7.05
CA CYS A 126 -1.22 18.30 6.46
C CYS A 126 -0.86 19.44 5.52
N VAL A 127 -1.25 19.31 4.26
CA VAL A 127 -1.06 20.40 3.30
C VAL A 127 -2.22 21.36 3.45
N GLU A 128 -1.95 22.55 3.99
CA GLU A 128 -2.93 23.61 4.03
C GLU A 128 -3.13 24.18 2.62
N VAL A 129 -4.37 24.32 2.25
CA VAL A 129 -4.75 24.90 0.96
C VAL A 129 -4.75 26.42 1.06
#